data_145ace58c3cd236e8c5d9dc96f7c5861
#
_entry.id   145ace58c3cd236e8c5d9dc96f7c5861
#
_cell.length_a   1.000
_cell.length_b   1.000
_cell.length_c   1.000
_cell.angle_alpha   90.00
_cell.angle_beta   90.00
_cell.angle_gamma   90.00
#
_symmetry.space_group_name_H-M   'P 1'
#
loop_
_entity.id
_entity.type
_entity.pdbx_description
1 polymer ?
#
loop_
_entity_poly.entity_id
_entity_poly.type
_entity_poly.pdbx_seq_one_letter_code
_entity_poly.pdbx_strand_id
1 'polypeptide(L)'
;ISCGAAALATILNHQFDDPVSEREIATSLISRAEYLANPQIIRARLGFSLLDLKRFVDARGYEGIGYGQLDLDQLLQMAPVMVPVELQGYRHFVIFRGVRGNRVLLADPAFGNRTMPIARFEDAWIDDENLGRIGFVVTRPGQASTAHRLTPQDSDFVMLR
;
A
#
# COMPACT_ATOMS: atom_id res chain seq x y z
N ILE A 1 -2.05 14.22 -1.06
CA ILE A 1 -2.17 14.07 -2.52
C ILE A 1 -1.50 12.79 -3.01
N SER A 2 -0.60 12.22 -2.24
CA SER A 2 0.27 11.16 -2.71
C SER A 2 0.34 9.95 -1.78
N CYS A 3 -0.72 9.65 -1.03
CA CYS A 3 -0.72 8.48 -0.13
C CYS A 3 -0.36 7.19 -0.86
N GLY A 4 -0.91 6.98 -2.05
CA GLY A 4 -0.57 5.82 -2.87
C GLY A 4 0.89 5.82 -3.30
N ALA A 5 1.42 6.97 -3.72
CA ALA A 5 2.82 7.10 -4.10
C ALA A 5 3.75 6.88 -2.91
N ALA A 6 3.39 7.40 -1.73
CA ALA A 6 4.17 7.21 -0.52
C ALA A 6 4.20 5.75 -0.07
N ALA A 7 3.05 5.08 -0.10
CA ALA A 7 2.96 3.66 0.22
C ALA A 7 3.76 2.81 -0.76
N LEU A 8 3.67 3.12 -2.06
CA LEU A 8 4.43 2.42 -3.09
C LEU A 8 5.94 2.63 -2.91
N ALA A 9 6.37 3.85 -2.60
CA ALA A 9 7.78 4.12 -2.31
C ALA A 9 8.28 3.27 -1.15
N THR A 10 7.47 3.10 -0.10
CA THR A 10 7.81 2.25 1.03
C THR A 10 8.01 0.80 0.61
N ILE A 11 7.12 0.25 -0.22
CA ILE A 11 7.27 -1.11 -0.73
C ILE A 11 8.56 -1.24 -1.56
N LEU A 12 8.78 -0.35 -2.52
CA LEU A 12 9.95 -0.45 -3.39
C LEU A 12 11.25 -0.31 -2.62
N ASN A 13 11.33 0.64 -1.69
CA ASN A 13 12.52 0.84 -0.87
C ASN A 13 12.80 -0.32 0.09
N HIS A 14 11.77 -0.80 0.78
CA HIS A 14 11.96 -1.73 1.89
C HIS A 14 11.80 -3.19 1.51
N GLN A 15 11.04 -3.51 0.50
CA GLN A 15 10.87 -4.89 0.02
C GLN A 15 11.90 -5.25 -1.06
N PHE A 16 12.19 -4.30 -1.96
CA PHE A 16 13.01 -4.57 -3.13
C PHE A 16 14.34 -3.82 -3.16
N ASP A 17 14.65 -3.04 -2.12
CA ASP A 17 15.86 -2.21 -2.06
C ASP A 17 16.02 -1.28 -3.27
N ASP A 18 14.89 -0.83 -3.82
CA ASP A 18 14.86 0.09 -4.94
C ASP A 18 14.67 1.52 -4.41
N PRO A 19 15.71 2.37 -4.46
CA PRO A 19 15.69 3.69 -3.85
C PRO A 19 14.92 4.68 -4.72
N VAL A 20 13.61 4.61 -4.66
CA VAL A 20 12.74 5.56 -5.35
C VAL A 20 11.97 6.39 -4.31
N SER A 21 11.85 7.69 -4.54
CA SER A 21 11.13 8.58 -3.64
C SER A 21 9.66 8.71 -4.03
N GLU A 22 8.83 9.08 -3.06
CA GLU A 22 7.45 9.48 -3.31
C GLU A 22 7.37 10.55 -4.40
N ARG A 23 8.28 11.53 -4.36
CA ARG A 23 8.34 12.62 -5.34
C ARG A 23 8.60 12.09 -6.75
N GLU A 24 9.53 11.15 -6.91
CA GLU A 24 9.82 10.56 -8.21
C GLU A 24 8.61 9.85 -8.79
N ILE A 25 7.90 9.08 -7.96
CA ILE A 25 6.69 8.39 -8.37
C ILE A 25 5.62 9.40 -8.77
N ALA A 26 5.35 10.38 -7.92
CA ALA A 26 4.33 11.38 -8.17
C ALA A 26 4.65 12.20 -9.43
N THR A 27 5.90 12.60 -9.63
CA THR A 27 6.32 13.35 -10.81
C THR A 27 6.13 12.54 -12.09
N SER A 28 6.49 11.26 -12.06
CA SER A 28 6.29 10.36 -13.20
C SER A 28 4.82 10.22 -13.57
N LEU A 29 3.95 10.11 -12.58
CA LEU A 29 2.52 9.96 -12.80
C LEU A 29 1.86 11.24 -13.29
N ILE A 30 2.26 12.40 -12.75
CA ILE A 30 1.76 13.70 -13.18
C ILE A 30 2.14 13.98 -14.63
N SER A 31 3.27 13.48 -15.10
CA SER A 31 3.74 13.67 -16.47
C SER A 31 2.91 12.94 -17.52
N ARG A 32 1.96 12.10 -17.11
CA ARG A 32 1.07 11.43 -18.07
C ARG A 32 0.17 12.45 -18.75
N ALA A 33 -0.07 12.23 -20.05
CA ALA A 33 -0.81 13.16 -20.90
C ALA A 33 -2.16 13.58 -20.34
N GLU A 34 -2.91 12.66 -19.73
CA GLU A 34 -4.23 12.96 -19.17
C GLU A 34 -4.17 13.95 -18.00
N TYR A 35 -3.13 13.87 -17.16
CA TYR A 35 -2.96 14.79 -16.04
C TYR A 35 -2.40 16.13 -16.47
N LEU A 36 -1.55 16.15 -17.48
CA LEU A 36 -1.07 17.40 -18.06
C LEU A 36 -2.20 18.17 -18.75
N ALA A 37 -3.10 17.46 -19.43
CA ALA A 37 -4.24 18.05 -20.09
C ALA A 37 -5.32 18.58 -19.09
N ASN A 38 -5.45 17.92 -17.94
CA ASN A 38 -6.44 18.31 -16.94
C ASN A 38 -5.96 17.99 -15.51
N PRO A 39 -5.19 18.88 -14.88
CA PRO A 39 -4.72 18.67 -13.50
C PRO A 39 -5.82 18.50 -12.45
N GLN A 40 -7.03 18.93 -12.74
CA GLN A 40 -8.17 18.78 -11.84
C GLN A 40 -8.54 17.31 -11.59
N ILE A 41 -8.20 16.41 -12.50
CA ILE A 41 -8.47 14.98 -12.37
C ILE A 41 -7.80 14.42 -11.10
N ILE A 42 -6.57 14.82 -10.80
CA ILE A 42 -5.84 14.36 -9.61
C ILE A 42 -6.58 14.77 -8.34
N ARG A 43 -7.06 16.02 -8.29
CA ARG A 43 -7.80 16.52 -7.14
C ARG A 43 -9.15 15.80 -6.98
N ALA A 44 -9.86 15.59 -8.07
CA ALA A 44 -11.15 14.91 -8.05
C ALA A 44 -11.04 13.45 -7.58
N ARG A 45 -9.93 12.79 -7.88
CA ARG A 45 -9.66 11.41 -7.47
C ARG A 45 -8.98 11.29 -6.11
N LEU A 46 -8.72 12.40 -5.43
CA LEU A 46 -8.01 12.44 -4.15
C LEU A 46 -6.63 11.76 -4.21
N GLY A 47 -5.97 11.87 -5.37
CA GLY A 47 -4.64 11.29 -5.60
C GLY A 47 -4.61 10.36 -6.81
N PHE A 48 -3.58 9.54 -6.89
CA PHE A 48 -3.39 8.62 -8.00
C PHE A 48 -4.17 7.33 -7.78
N SER A 49 -4.76 6.80 -8.86
CA SER A 49 -5.49 5.53 -8.82
C SER A 49 -4.52 4.34 -8.72
N LEU A 50 -5.03 3.17 -8.31
CA LEU A 50 -4.23 1.94 -8.32
C LEU A 50 -3.76 1.58 -9.74
N LEU A 51 -4.54 1.90 -10.77
CA LEU A 51 -4.10 1.68 -12.16
C LEU A 51 -2.87 2.51 -12.50
N ASP A 52 -2.80 3.75 -12.02
CA ASP A 52 -1.62 4.60 -12.20
C ASP A 52 -0.39 3.97 -11.55
N LEU A 53 -0.55 3.47 -10.33
CA LEU A 53 0.54 2.82 -9.61
C LEU A 53 0.98 1.53 -10.29
N LYS A 54 0.02 0.74 -10.79
CA LYS A 54 0.31 -0.47 -11.57
C LYS A 54 1.16 -0.13 -12.80
N ARG A 55 0.76 0.88 -13.55
CA ARG A 55 1.50 1.30 -14.75
C ARG A 55 2.92 1.75 -14.42
N PHE A 56 3.10 2.43 -13.30
CA PHE A 56 4.42 2.85 -12.84
C PHE A 56 5.32 1.64 -12.55
N VAL A 57 4.85 0.70 -11.74
CA VAL A 57 5.67 -0.46 -11.36
C VAL A 57 5.90 -1.42 -12.52
N ASP A 58 4.90 -1.62 -13.38
CA ASP A 58 5.05 -2.46 -14.57
C ASP A 58 6.14 -1.89 -15.50
N ALA A 59 6.15 -0.58 -15.70
CA ALA A 59 7.15 0.10 -16.52
C ALA A 59 8.57 0.03 -15.90
N ARG A 60 8.64 -0.16 -14.58
CA ARG A 60 9.91 -0.25 -13.85
C ARG A 60 10.43 -1.68 -13.72
N GLY A 61 9.75 -2.64 -14.34
CA GLY A 61 10.18 -4.04 -14.36
C GLY A 61 9.58 -4.91 -13.26
N TYR A 62 8.62 -4.40 -12.52
CA TYR A 62 7.84 -5.17 -11.55
C TYR A 62 6.52 -5.62 -12.17
N GLU A 63 5.75 -6.36 -11.41
CA GLU A 63 4.37 -6.67 -11.72
C GLU A 63 3.48 -6.16 -10.59
N GLY A 64 2.57 -5.25 -10.92
CA GLY A 64 1.57 -4.74 -10.00
C GLY A 64 0.24 -5.43 -10.23
N ILE A 65 -0.38 -5.96 -9.17
CA ILE A 65 -1.65 -6.68 -9.26
C ILE A 65 -2.63 -6.14 -8.22
N GLY A 66 -3.79 -5.70 -8.69
CA GLY A 66 -4.91 -5.32 -7.83
C GLY A 66 -5.84 -6.51 -7.61
N TYR A 67 -6.25 -6.71 -6.36
CA TYR A 67 -7.21 -7.74 -5.97
C TYR A 67 -8.43 -7.11 -5.33
N GLY A 68 -9.59 -7.69 -5.57
CA GLY A 68 -10.84 -7.32 -4.89
C GLY A 68 -11.39 -8.48 -4.09
N GLN A 69 -12.44 -8.23 -3.33
CA GLN A 69 -13.15 -9.23 -2.52
C GLN A 69 -12.20 -10.01 -1.59
N LEU A 70 -11.24 -9.30 -0.99
CA LEU A 70 -10.25 -9.92 -0.11
C LEU A 70 -10.78 -10.10 1.31
N ASP A 71 -10.21 -11.09 1.99
CA ASP A 71 -10.34 -11.26 3.44
C ASP A 71 -8.96 -11.22 4.11
N LEU A 72 -8.94 -11.27 5.43
CA LEU A 72 -7.70 -11.18 6.20
C LEU A 72 -6.74 -12.34 5.91
N ASP A 73 -7.26 -13.55 5.75
CA ASP A 73 -6.44 -14.72 5.46
C ASP A 73 -5.70 -14.57 4.13
N GLN A 74 -6.38 -14.02 3.13
CA GLN A 74 -5.75 -13.72 1.84
C GLN A 74 -4.67 -12.66 1.97
N LEU A 75 -4.90 -11.61 2.77
CA LEU A 75 -3.87 -10.60 3.04
C LEU A 75 -2.63 -11.22 3.67
N LEU A 76 -2.82 -12.12 4.62
CA LEU A 76 -1.72 -12.80 5.30
C LEU A 76 -0.83 -13.57 4.32
N GLN A 77 -1.44 -14.20 3.32
CA GLN A 77 -0.71 -14.94 2.30
C GLN A 77 0.05 -14.05 1.32
N MET A 78 -0.45 -12.84 1.10
CA MET A 78 0.10 -11.93 0.10
C MET A 78 1.00 -10.82 0.68
N ALA A 79 1.07 -10.70 2.00
CA ALA A 79 1.80 -9.59 2.64
C ALA A 79 3.24 -9.45 2.12
N PRO A 80 3.75 -8.23 1.93
CA PRO A 80 3.10 -6.95 2.21
C PRO A 80 2.12 -6.52 1.11
N VAL A 81 1.00 -5.92 1.52
CA VAL A 81 -0.07 -5.53 0.60
C VAL A 81 -0.46 -4.08 0.90
N MET A 82 -0.58 -3.26 -0.14
CA MET A 82 -1.17 -1.92 0.00
C MET A 82 -2.68 -2.05 0.12
N VAL A 83 -3.25 -1.47 1.15
CA VAL A 83 -4.69 -1.49 1.39
C VAL A 83 -5.22 -0.09 1.71
N PRO A 84 -6.43 0.26 1.22
CA PRO A 84 -7.05 1.52 1.60
C PRO A 84 -7.75 1.37 2.93
N VAL A 85 -7.51 2.32 3.82
CA VAL A 85 -8.12 2.34 5.14
C VAL A 85 -8.74 3.70 5.43
N GLU A 86 -9.70 3.72 6.34
CA GLU A 86 -10.24 4.94 6.93
C GLU A 86 -10.02 4.89 8.44
N LEU A 87 -9.14 5.76 8.90
CA LEU A 87 -8.79 5.87 10.32
C LEU A 87 -9.05 7.30 10.77
N GLN A 88 -9.88 7.45 11.82
CA GLN A 88 -10.22 8.76 12.38
C GLN A 88 -10.76 9.74 11.33
N GLY A 89 -11.57 9.22 10.40
CA GLY A 89 -12.15 10.01 9.32
C GLY A 89 -11.20 10.34 8.17
N TYR A 90 -9.99 9.80 8.20
CA TYR A 90 -8.98 10.03 7.18
C TYR A 90 -8.78 8.79 6.33
N ARG A 91 -8.98 8.92 5.02
CA ARG A 91 -8.79 7.84 4.05
C ARG A 91 -7.40 7.91 3.44
N HIS A 92 -6.64 6.82 3.52
CA HIS A 92 -5.32 6.74 2.92
C HIS A 92 -4.90 5.29 2.70
N PHE A 93 -3.80 5.10 1.97
CA PHE A 93 -3.22 3.78 1.78
C PHE A 93 -2.17 3.51 2.85
N VAL A 94 -2.22 2.31 3.40
CA VAL A 94 -1.19 1.78 4.30
C VAL A 94 -0.69 0.45 3.75
N ILE A 95 0.40 -0.05 4.30
CA ILE A 95 0.94 -1.36 3.94
C ILE A 95 0.62 -2.33 5.05
N PHE A 96 -0.17 -3.36 4.73
CA PHE A 96 -0.40 -4.49 5.62
C PHE A 96 0.84 -5.37 5.60
N ARG A 97 1.52 -5.49 6.74
CA ARG A 97 2.77 -6.25 6.86
C ARG A 97 2.57 -7.64 7.41
N GLY A 98 1.57 -7.86 8.25
CA GLY A 98 1.29 -9.16 8.85
C GLY A 98 0.51 -9.05 10.15
N VAL A 99 0.40 -10.17 10.83
CA VAL A 99 -0.33 -10.31 12.10
C VAL A 99 0.54 -11.09 13.09
N ARG A 100 0.46 -10.71 14.34
CA ARG A 100 0.97 -11.50 15.45
C ARG A 100 -0.10 -11.55 16.55
N GLY A 101 -0.53 -12.75 16.95
CA GLY A 101 -1.60 -12.92 17.91
C GLY A 101 -2.87 -12.22 17.43
N ASN A 102 -3.36 -11.26 18.20
CA ASN A 102 -4.57 -10.48 17.88
C ASN A 102 -4.26 -9.10 17.30
N ARG A 103 -3.04 -8.84 16.85
CA ARG A 103 -2.63 -7.51 16.37
C ARG A 103 -2.15 -7.54 14.95
N VAL A 104 -2.62 -6.57 14.17
CA VAL A 104 -2.16 -6.29 12.81
C VAL A 104 -1.01 -5.31 12.86
N LEU A 105 0.01 -5.53 12.06
CA LEU A 105 1.12 -4.60 11.85
C LEU A 105 0.96 -3.88 10.53
N LEU A 106 0.96 -2.56 10.58
CA LEU A 106 0.87 -1.69 9.41
C LEU A 106 2.11 -0.80 9.30
N ALA A 107 2.54 -0.54 8.07
CA ALA A 107 3.41 0.57 7.77
C ALA A 107 2.55 1.69 7.20
N ASP A 108 2.44 2.78 7.94
CA ASP A 108 1.62 3.93 7.57
C ASP A 108 2.54 5.04 7.07
N PRO A 109 2.43 5.46 5.80
CA PRO A 109 3.31 6.51 5.25
C PRO A 109 3.21 7.83 6.01
N ALA A 110 2.07 8.10 6.65
CA ALA A 110 1.88 9.32 7.41
C ALA A 110 2.39 9.23 8.86
N PHE A 111 2.26 8.05 9.49
CA PHE A 111 2.49 7.87 10.92
C PHE A 111 3.57 6.84 11.28
N GLY A 112 4.16 6.18 10.29
CA GLY A 112 5.16 5.13 10.52
C GLY A 112 4.54 3.79 10.88
N ASN A 113 5.33 2.90 11.48
CA ASN A 113 4.84 1.59 11.89
C ASN A 113 3.85 1.73 13.04
N ARG A 114 2.74 1.01 12.92
CA ARG A 114 1.71 0.98 13.96
C ARG A 114 1.07 -0.40 14.03
N THR A 115 0.61 -0.75 15.23
CA THR A 115 -0.14 -1.98 15.43
C THR A 115 -1.53 -1.65 15.94
N MET A 116 -2.48 -2.52 15.66
CA MET A 116 -3.84 -2.39 16.19
C MET A 116 -4.50 -3.76 16.27
N PRO A 117 -5.55 -3.90 17.10
CA PRO A 117 -6.32 -5.15 17.13
C PRO A 117 -6.88 -5.48 15.74
N ILE A 118 -6.98 -6.77 15.44
CA ILE A 118 -7.53 -7.26 14.15
C ILE A 118 -8.91 -6.65 13.89
N ALA A 119 -9.80 -6.64 14.88
CA ALA A 119 -11.16 -6.11 14.71
C ALA A 119 -11.15 -4.64 14.29
N ARG A 120 -10.24 -3.84 14.84
CA ARG A 120 -10.10 -2.43 14.48
C ARG A 120 -9.60 -2.27 13.04
N PHE A 121 -8.65 -3.10 12.63
CA PHE A 121 -8.16 -3.08 11.25
C PHE A 121 -9.28 -3.46 10.27
N GLU A 122 -10.03 -4.50 10.57
CA GLU A 122 -11.13 -4.93 9.71
C GLU A 122 -12.19 -3.85 9.55
N ASP A 123 -12.49 -3.10 10.62
CA ASP A 123 -13.40 -1.95 10.53
C ASP A 123 -12.81 -0.80 9.72
N ALA A 124 -11.51 -0.59 9.81
CA ALA A 124 -10.83 0.49 9.08
C ALA A 124 -10.63 0.18 7.60
N TRP A 125 -10.45 -1.09 7.25
CA TRP A 125 -10.22 -1.52 5.88
C TRP A 125 -11.46 -1.27 5.05
N ILE A 126 -11.34 -0.36 4.07
CA ILE A 126 -12.50 0.11 3.31
C ILE A 126 -13.10 -1.04 2.52
N ASP A 127 -14.42 -1.21 2.68
CA ASP A 127 -15.20 -2.19 1.94
C ASP A 127 -15.96 -1.45 0.83
N ASP A 128 -15.41 -1.51 -0.37
CA ASP A 128 -15.99 -0.83 -1.53
C ASP A 128 -17.28 -1.53 -1.97
N GLU A 129 -18.28 -0.75 -2.30
CA GLU A 129 -19.60 -1.25 -2.68
C GLU A 129 -19.55 -2.22 -3.88
N ASN A 130 -18.64 -1.98 -4.82
CA ASN A 130 -18.54 -2.80 -6.04
C ASN A 130 -17.38 -3.81 -5.98
N LEU A 131 -16.26 -3.42 -5.39
CA LEU A 131 -15.02 -4.20 -5.42
C LEU A 131 -14.76 -4.94 -4.11
N GLY A 132 -15.52 -4.66 -3.06
CA GLY A 132 -15.27 -5.21 -1.73
C GLY A 132 -14.00 -4.64 -1.13
N ARG A 133 -13.33 -5.43 -0.33
CA ARG A 133 -12.04 -5.06 0.25
C ARG A 133 -10.92 -5.33 -0.74
N ILE A 134 -10.16 -4.29 -1.05
CA ILE A 134 -9.14 -4.36 -2.11
C ILE A 134 -7.73 -4.33 -1.52
N GLY A 135 -6.79 -4.82 -2.32
CA GLY A 135 -5.36 -4.73 -2.03
C GLY A 135 -4.55 -4.65 -3.31
N PHE A 136 -3.36 -4.09 -3.20
CA PHE A 136 -2.43 -3.96 -4.32
C PHE A 136 -1.09 -4.57 -3.93
N VAL A 137 -0.62 -5.50 -4.75
CA VAL A 137 0.63 -6.26 -4.52
C VAL A 137 1.62 -5.95 -5.62
N VAL A 138 2.88 -5.76 -5.24
CA VAL A 138 3.99 -5.60 -6.18
C VAL A 138 4.90 -6.82 -6.06
N THR A 139 5.18 -7.46 -7.19
CA THR A 139 6.11 -8.59 -7.24
C THR A 139 7.19 -8.32 -8.28
N ARG A 140 8.34 -8.97 -8.10
CA ARG A 140 9.41 -8.95 -9.09
C ARG A 140 9.41 -10.30 -9.83
N PRO A 141 9.16 -10.31 -11.16
CA PRO A 141 9.10 -11.57 -11.91
C PRO A 141 10.37 -12.41 -11.73
N GLY A 142 10.19 -13.70 -11.51
CA GLY A 142 11.30 -14.64 -11.36
C GLY A 142 11.99 -14.63 -10.01
N GLN A 143 11.56 -13.80 -9.06
CA GLN A 143 12.16 -13.73 -7.73
C GLN A 143 11.28 -14.44 -6.72
N ALA A 144 11.86 -15.40 -5.98
CA ALA A 144 11.17 -16.06 -4.88
C ALA A 144 10.93 -15.07 -3.74
N SER A 145 9.84 -15.28 -3.00
CA SER A 145 9.57 -14.49 -1.80
C SER A 145 10.62 -14.81 -0.74
N THR A 146 11.37 -13.79 -0.33
CA THR A 146 12.38 -13.90 0.73
C THR A 146 12.09 -12.89 1.83
N ALA A 147 12.64 -13.11 3.02
CA ALA A 147 12.54 -12.13 4.10
C ALA A 147 13.19 -10.81 3.67
N HIS A 148 12.55 -9.70 4.05
CA HIS A 148 12.97 -8.34 3.72
C HIS A 148 12.58 -7.41 4.87
N ARG A 149 12.87 -6.10 4.74
CA ARG A 149 12.66 -5.14 5.83
C ARG A 149 11.19 -4.95 6.24
N LEU A 150 10.24 -5.31 5.39
CA LEU A 150 8.82 -5.28 5.70
C LEU A 150 8.32 -6.55 6.38
N THR A 151 9.11 -7.63 6.39
CA THR A 151 8.77 -8.86 7.10
C THR A 151 8.61 -8.54 8.60
N PRO A 152 7.49 -8.94 9.24
CA PRO A 152 7.27 -8.63 10.65
C PRO A 152 8.37 -9.21 11.56
N GLN A 153 8.80 -8.42 12.53
CA GLN A 153 9.75 -8.80 13.56
C GLN A 153 9.09 -8.68 14.93
N ASP A 154 9.59 -9.40 15.91
CA ASP A 154 9.09 -9.34 17.28
C ASP A 154 9.10 -7.91 17.83
N SER A 155 10.14 -7.15 17.54
CA SER A 155 10.29 -5.77 17.97
C SER A 155 9.21 -4.83 17.43
N ASP A 156 8.59 -5.16 16.28
CA ASP A 156 7.51 -4.35 15.69
C ASP A 156 6.25 -4.34 16.55
N PHE A 157 6.08 -5.33 17.40
CA PHE A 157 4.88 -5.51 18.25
C PHE A 157 5.11 -5.07 19.69
N VAL A 158 6.26 -4.49 20.01
CA VAL A 158 6.53 -3.95 21.34
C VAL A 158 5.71 -2.67 21.52
N MET A 159 4.81 -2.70 22.50
CA MET A 159 4.00 -1.54 22.84
C MET A 159 4.80 -0.61 23.74
N LEU A 160 5.00 0.62 23.30
CA LEU A 160 5.52 1.68 24.15
C LEU A 160 4.43 2.04 25.17
N ARG A 161 4.77 1.89 26.42
CA ARG A 161 3.88 2.26 27.51
C ARG A 161 4.08 3.72 27.90
#